data_2941e3b35766b36d0aac63559d9185f2
#
_entry.id   2941e3b35766b36d0aac63559d9185f2
#
_cell.length_a   1.000
_cell.length_b   1.000
_cell.length_c   1.000
_cell.angle_alpha   90.00
_cell.angle_beta   90.00
_cell.angle_gamma   90.00
#
_symmetry.space_group_name_H-M   'P 1'
#
loop_
_entity.id
_entity.type
_entity.pdbx_description
1 polymer ?
#
loop_
_entity_poly.entity_id
_entity_poly.type
_entity_poly.pdbx_seq_one_letter_code
_entity_poly.pdbx_strand_id
1 'polypeptide(L)'
;MLFALIGILFVFLIWGRYRYDLVAFGALLVAYLLGLIPTEAVFSGFEHPAVIIIALVLIISRGLYLSGAIELIASALLDGTRRIGQHIALMAGVSAALSALMNNVAALALLMPVDLQAAEKAERSPALTLMPLSFASILGGMITLIGTPPNIVIATFRGEALGAPYTCLLYTSDAADE
;
A
#
# COMPACT_ATOMS: atom_id res chain seq x y z
N MET A 1 -30.91 7.47 -0.48
CA MET A 1 -30.07 8.59 -0.93
C MET A 1 -28.58 8.31 -0.73
N LEU A 2 -28.12 7.86 0.44
CA LEU A 2 -26.70 7.57 0.72
C LEU A 2 -26.09 6.56 -0.27
N PHE A 3 -26.74 5.43 -0.52
CA PHE A 3 -26.26 4.43 -1.49
C PHE A 3 -26.16 4.96 -2.93
N ALA A 4 -27.06 5.86 -3.34
CA ALA A 4 -26.99 6.50 -4.64
C ALA A 4 -25.76 7.43 -4.73
N LEU A 5 -25.48 8.20 -3.68
CA LEU A 5 -24.30 9.06 -3.60
C LEU A 5 -23.01 8.25 -3.63
N ILE A 6 -22.94 7.15 -2.88
CA ILE A 6 -21.80 6.21 -2.92
C ILE A 6 -21.64 5.60 -4.32
N GLY A 7 -22.73 5.21 -4.97
CA GLY A 7 -22.69 4.69 -6.35
C GLY A 7 -22.14 5.72 -7.34
N ILE A 8 -22.59 6.95 -7.26
CA ILE A 8 -22.10 8.07 -8.09
C ILE A 8 -20.61 8.32 -7.84
N LEU A 9 -20.19 8.32 -6.58
CA LEU A 9 -18.78 8.46 -6.20
C LEU A 9 -17.91 7.38 -6.84
N PHE A 10 -18.33 6.11 -6.77
CA PHE A 10 -17.62 5.01 -7.44
C PHE A 10 -17.55 5.18 -8.96
N VAL A 11 -18.64 5.62 -9.60
CA VAL A 11 -18.63 5.90 -11.04
C VAL A 11 -17.58 6.95 -11.40
N PHE A 12 -17.50 8.06 -10.63
CA PHE A 12 -16.50 9.09 -10.88
C PHE A 12 -15.07 8.62 -10.60
N LEU A 13 -14.86 7.78 -9.57
CA LEU A 13 -13.55 7.20 -9.28
C LEU A 13 -13.09 6.23 -10.38
N ILE A 14 -13.99 5.40 -10.90
CA ILE A 14 -13.68 4.46 -11.99
C ILE A 14 -13.43 5.20 -13.30
N TRP A 15 -14.16 6.28 -13.57
CA TRP A 15 -13.98 7.09 -14.77
C TRP A 15 -12.59 7.73 -14.84
N GLY A 16 -11.96 8.02 -13.67
CA GLY A 16 -10.56 8.45 -13.56
C GLY A 16 -10.22 9.81 -14.19
N ARG A 17 -11.22 10.57 -14.66
CA ARG A 17 -10.99 11.86 -15.32
C ARG A 17 -10.67 12.97 -14.34
N TYR A 18 -11.19 12.88 -13.12
CA TYR A 18 -10.98 13.85 -12.06
C TYR A 18 -10.07 13.26 -10.99
N ARG A 19 -9.34 14.12 -10.29
CA ARG A 19 -8.52 13.69 -9.16
C ARG A 19 -9.43 13.10 -8.08
N TYR A 20 -9.05 11.93 -7.56
CA TYR A 20 -9.83 11.17 -6.58
C TYR A 20 -10.08 11.95 -5.28
N ASP A 21 -9.13 12.81 -4.86
CA ASP A 21 -9.27 13.70 -3.70
C ASP A 21 -10.40 14.73 -3.90
N LEU A 22 -10.51 15.34 -5.08
CA LEU A 22 -11.60 16.27 -5.41
C LEU A 22 -12.95 15.55 -5.48
N VAL A 23 -12.99 14.35 -6.03
CA VAL A 23 -14.21 13.54 -6.11
C VAL A 23 -14.68 13.16 -4.70
N ALA A 24 -13.77 12.70 -3.83
CA ALA A 24 -14.08 12.32 -2.47
C ALA A 24 -14.56 13.51 -1.63
N PHE A 25 -13.86 14.65 -1.71
CA PHE A 25 -14.23 15.85 -0.98
C PHE A 25 -15.54 16.45 -1.51
N GLY A 26 -15.76 16.44 -2.83
CA GLY A 26 -17.01 16.85 -3.45
C GLY A 26 -18.19 16.00 -2.99
N ALA A 27 -18.01 14.68 -2.90
CA ALA A 27 -19.03 13.77 -2.40
C ALA A 27 -19.36 14.04 -0.92
N LEU A 28 -18.35 14.35 -0.10
CA LEU A 28 -18.55 14.75 1.30
C LEU A 28 -19.37 16.04 1.41
N LEU A 29 -19.06 17.06 0.61
CA LEU A 29 -19.82 18.31 0.57
C LEU A 29 -21.27 18.08 0.14
N VAL A 30 -21.50 17.27 -0.89
CA VAL A 30 -22.86 16.93 -1.34
C VAL A 30 -23.62 16.18 -0.24
N ALA A 31 -22.97 15.22 0.44
CA ALA A 31 -23.57 14.50 1.57
C ALA A 31 -24.00 15.44 2.70
N TYR A 32 -23.15 16.43 3.01
CA TYR A 32 -23.44 17.45 4.00
C TYR A 32 -24.61 18.35 3.59
N LEU A 33 -24.59 18.88 2.36
CA LEU A 33 -25.65 19.75 1.84
C LEU A 33 -27.01 19.07 1.74
N LEU A 34 -27.01 17.76 1.49
CA LEU A 34 -28.24 16.94 1.49
C LEU A 34 -28.70 16.54 2.90
N GLY A 35 -28.00 16.97 3.95
CA GLY A 35 -28.35 16.65 5.34
C GLY A 35 -28.17 15.16 5.69
N LEU A 36 -27.37 14.43 4.92
CA LEU A 36 -27.09 13.01 5.19
C LEU A 36 -26.09 12.81 6.31
N ILE A 37 -25.28 13.84 6.60
CA ILE A 37 -24.25 13.82 7.64
C ILE A 37 -24.47 15.04 8.56
N PRO A 38 -24.56 14.88 9.88
CA PRO A 38 -24.66 15.99 10.82
C PRO A 38 -23.34 16.80 10.83
N THR A 39 -23.43 18.08 11.13
CA THR A 39 -22.29 19.02 11.08
C THR A 39 -21.10 18.56 11.91
N GLU A 40 -21.37 18.00 13.09
CA GLU A 40 -20.34 17.50 14.03
C GLU A 40 -19.58 16.28 13.47
N ALA A 41 -20.21 15.52 12.56
CA ALA A 41 -19.64 14.29 12.02
C ALA A 41 -18.95 14.49 10.65
N VAL A 42 -19.03 15.66 10.02
CA VAL A 42 -18.46 15.90 8.68
C VAL A 42 -16.96 15.61 8.63
N PHE A 43 -16.22 15.97 9.66
CA PHE A 43 -14.77 15.79 9.74
C PHE A 43 -14.34 14.62 10.64
N SER A 44 -15.27 13.88 11.24
CA SER A 44 -14.96 12.75 12.12
C SER A 44 -14.10 11.66 11.46
N GLY A 45 -14.23 11.48 10.14
CA GLY A 45 -13.38 10.57 9.39
C GLY A 45 -11.90 10.97 9.40
N PHE A 46 -11.56 12.27 9.50
CA PHE A 46 -10.17 12.73 9.57
C PHE A 46 -9.54 12.53 10.95
N GLU A 47 -10.35 12.48 12.01
CA GLU A 47 -9.92 12.21 13.38
C GLU A 47 -9.76 10.71 13.65
N HIS A 48 -10.20 9.87 12.72
CA HIS A 48 -10.17 8.42 12.90
C HIS A 48 -8.73 7.91 13.07
N PRO A 49 -8.43 7.10 14.11
CA PRO A 49 -7.08 6.62 14.39
C PRO A 49 -6.37 6.00 13.18
N ALA A 50 -7.10 5.26 12.34
CA ALA A 50 -6.55 4.67 11.13
C ALA A 50 -5.97 5.73 10.17
N VAL A 51 -6.64 6.88 10.00
CA VAL A 51 -6.17 7.96 9.12
C VAL A 51 -4.88 8.57 9.65
N ILE A 52 -4.79 8.80 10.96
CA ILE A 52 -3.60 9.33 11.61
C ILE A 52 -2.43 8.35 11.46
N ILE A 53 -2.65 7.06 11.73
CA ILE A 53 -1.63 6.02 11.59
C ILE A 53 -1.15 5.96 10.13
N ILE A 54 -2.05 5.95 9.15
CA ILE A 54 -1.69 5.94 7.72
C ILE A 54 -0.83 7.15 7.37
N ALA A 55 -1.20 8.35 7.81
CA ALA A 55 -0.42 9.57 7.56
C ALA A 55 0.99 9.47 8.15
N LEU A 56 1.12 9.02 9.40
CA LEU A 56 2.41 8.85 10.07
C LEU A 56 3.28 7.79 9.37
N VAL A 57 2.69 6.65 8.99
CA VAL A 57 3.40 5.59 8.25
C VAL A 57 3.91 6.09 6.91
N LEU A 58 3.11 6.89 6.17
CA LEU A 58 3.55 7.46 4.90
C LEU A 58 4.71 8.46 5.08
N ILE A 59 4.71 9.26 6.15
CA ILE A 59 5.80 10.18 6.48
C ILE A 59 7.08 9.39 6.79
N ILE A 60 6.99 8.36 7.64
CA ILE A 60 8.12 7.50 7.99
C ILE A 60 8.67 6.79 6.75
N SER A 61 7.79 6.20 5.93
CA SER A 61 8.16 5.54 4.66
C SER A 61 8.87 6.51 3.71
N ARG A 62 8.41 7.74 3.63
CA ARG A 62 9.06 8.78 2.82
C ARG A 62 10.44 9.16 3.39
N GLY A 63 10.57 9.27 4.70
CA GLY A 63 11.86 9.48 5.37
C GLY A 63 12.85 8.36 5.09
N LEU A 64 12.41 7.12 5.18
CA LEU A 64 13.22 5.94 4.88
C LEU A 64 13.67 5.90 3.40
N TYR A 65 12.78 6.25 2.49
CA TYR A 65 13.11 6.39 1.07
C TYR A 65 14.18 7.46 0.83
N LEU A 66 14.03 8.64 1.44
CA LEU A 66 14.96 9.77 1.26
C LEU A 66 16.32 9.57 1.95
N SER A 67 16.41 8.66 2.93
CA SER A 67 17.68 8.36 3.62
C SER A 67 18.70 7.62 2.75
N GLY A 68 18.27 7.06 1.60
CA GLY A 68 19.12 6.24 0.73
C GLY A 68 19.52 4.87 1.32
N ALA A 69 19.07 4.55 2.54
CA ALA A 69 19.41 3.29 3.20
C ALA A 69 18.97 2.08 2.38
N ILE A 70 17.83 2.21 1.71
CA ILE A 70 17.25 1.13 0.90
C ILE A 70 18.02 0.94 -0.41
N GLU A 71 18.52 2.04 -0.98
CA GLU A 71 19.34 2.02 -2.19
C GLU A 71 20.68 1.31 -1.94
N LEU A 72 21.26 1.49 -0.76
CA LEU A 72 22.44 0.76 -0.32
C LEU A 72 22.19 -0.75 -0.19
N ILE A 73 21.05 -1.13 0.38
CA ILE A 73 20.65 -2.55 0.50
C ILE A 73 20.39 -3.14 -0.88
N ALA A 74 19.67 -2.44 -1.75
CA ALA A 74 19.37 -2.89 -3.10
C ALA A 74 20.64 -3.05 -3.94
N SER A 75 21.55 -2.09 -3.91
CA SER A 75 22.81 -2.15 -4.68
C SER A 75 23.75 -3.27 -4.22
N ALA A 76 23.79 -3.56 -2.92
CA ALA A 76 24.59 -4.65 -2.36
C ALA A 76 24.08 -6.06 -2.77
N LEU A 77 22.79 -6.18 -3.13
CA LEU A 77 22.17 -7.47 -3.50
C LEU A 77 22.18 -7.73 -5.00
N LEU A 78 22.55 -6.74 -5.84
CA LEU A 78 22.42 -6.83 -7.29
C LEU A 78 23.74 -7.15 -7.97
N ASP A 79 24.01 -8.44 -8.14
CA ASP A 79 24.98 -8.95 -9.09
C ASP A 79 24.27 -9.28 -10.42
N GLY A 80 24.58 -8.52 -11.49
CA GLY A 80 23.99 -8.70 -12.84
C GLY A 80 24.34 -10.02 -13.52
N THR A 81 25.16 -10.87 -12.89
CA THR A 81 25.64 -12.15 -13.44
C THR A 81 24.76 -13.34 -13.07
N ARG A 82 23.71 -13.16 -12.27
CA ARG A 82 22.88 -14.26 -11.77
C ARG A 82 21.95 -14.84 -12.84
N ARG A 83 21.65 -16.13 -12.71
CA ARG A 83 20.60 -16.79 -13.50
C ARG A 83 19.25 -16.10 -13.24
N ILE A 84 18.40 -15.98 -14.28
CA ILE A 84 17.13 -15.26 -14.20
C ILE A 84 16.26 -15.68 -13.02
N GLY A 85 16.15 -16.98 -12.72
CA GLY A 85 15.37 -17.45 -11.58
C GLY A 85 15.91 -17.01 -10.22
N GLN A 86 17.23 -16.95 -10.06
CA GLN A 86 17.89 -16.46 -8.84
C GLN A 86 17.71 -14.96 -8.68
N HIS A 87 17.78 -14.21 -9.78
CA HIS A 87 17.53 -12.79 -9.79
C HIS A 87 16.08 -12.49 -9.37
N ILE A 88 15.10 -13.17 -10.00
CA ILE A 88 13.68 -13.01 -9.66
C ILE A 88 13.44 -13.36 -8.19
N ALA A 89 13.96 -14.48 -7.69
CA ALA A 89 13.76 -14.91 -6.32
C ALA A 89 14.34 -13.90 -5.31
N LEU A 90 15.53 -13.37 -5.59
CA LEU A 90 16.18 -12.36 -4.75
C LEU A 90 15.38 -11.04 -4.74
N MET A 91 15.07 -10.51 -5.93
CA MET A 91 14.33 -9.27 -6.08
C MET A 91 12.94 -9.36 -5.47
N ALA A 92 12.24 -10.49 -5.68
CA ALA A 92 10.95 -10.76 -5.06
C ALA A 92 11.06 -10.81 -3.52
N GLY A 93 12.06 -11.51 -2.98
CA GLY A 93 12.30 -11.60 -1.54
C GLY A 93 12.58 -10.23 -0.92
N VAL A 94 13.45 -9.44 -1.54
CA VAL A 94 13.76 -8.08 -1.08
C VAL A 94 12.53 -7.18 -1.19
N SER A 95 11.79 -7.26 -2.30
CA SER A 95 10.56 -6.49 -2.49
C SER A 95 9.51 -6.81 -1.44
N ALA A 96 9.30 -8.09 -1.15
CA ALA A 96 8.35 -8.51 -0.11
C ALA A 96 8.79 -8.04 1.28
N ALA A 97 10.06 -8.16 1.64
CA ALA A 97 10.59 -7.71 2.92
C ALA A 97 10.46 -6.19 3.10
N LEU A 98 10.83 -5.42 2.06
CA LEU A 98 10.69 -3.96 2.09
C LEU A 98 9.22 -3.55 2.15
N SER A 99 8.36 -4.22 1.39
CA SER A 99 6.93 -3.92 1.36
C SER A 99 6.22 -4.27 2.67
N ALA A 100 6.73 -5.21 3.44
CA ALA A 100 6.24 -5.48 4.79
C ALA A 100 6.56 -4.35 5.79
N LEU A 101 7.62 -3.57 5.53
CA LEU A 101 8.06 -2.47 6.39
C LEU A 101 7.59 -1.10 5.92
N MET A 102 7.27 -0.98 4.62
CA MET A 102 6.85 0.27 3.99
C MET A 102 5.73 0.00 2.98
N ASN A 103 5.09 1.06 2.49
CA ASN A 103 4.05 0.91 1.48
C ASN A 103 4.55 0.15 0.24
N ASN A 104 3.74 -0.82 -0.23
CA ASN A 104 4.03 -1.65 -1.40
C ASN A 104 4.37 -0.84 -2.66
N VAL A 105 3.69 0.29 -2.90
CA VAL A 105 3.99 1.18 -4.04
C VAL A 105 5.38 1.80 -3.91
N ALA A 106 5.77 2.21 -2.71
CA ALA A 106 7.08 2.78 -2.46
C ALA A 106 8.19 1.73 -2.63
N ALA A 107 7.99 0.52 -2.13
CA ALA A 107 8.94 -0.59 -2.30
C ALA A 107 9.13 -0.93 -3.78
N LEU A 108 8.04 -1.01 -4.55
CA LEU A 108 8.10 -1.26 -5.99
C LEU A 108 8.81 -0.12 -6.74
N ALA A 109 8.42 1.14 -6.47
CA ALA A 109 9.00 2.31 -7.13
C ALA A 109 10.52 2.43 -6.90
N LEU A 110 11.00 1.95 -5.76
CA LEU A 110 12.41 1.95 -5.42
C LEU A 110 13.19 0.85 -6.15
N LEU A 111 12.64 -0.36 -6.20
CA LEU A 111 13.31 -1.50 -6.80
C LEU A 111 13.19 -1.53 -8.33
N MET A 112 12.14 -0.90 -8.89
CA MET A 112 11.89 -0.89 -10.33
C MET A 112 13.08 -0.36 -11.17
N PRO A 113 13.71 0.81 -10.88
CA PRO A 113 14.84 1.29 -11.66
C PRO A 113 16.06 0.36 -11.56
N VAL A 114 16.22 -0.30 -10.43
CA VAL A 114 17.30 -1.25 -10.19
C VAL A 114 17.12 -2.53 -11.02
N ASP A 115 15.89 -3.05 -11.04
CA ASP A 115 15.52 -4.22 -11.85
C ASP A 115 15.60 -3.93 -13.35
N LEU A 116 15.20 -2.73 -13.78
CA LEU A 116 15.34 -2.28 -15.18
C LEU A 116 16.79 -2.24 -15.62
N GLN A 117 17.71 -1.68 -14.81
CA GLN A 117 19.13 -1.64 -15.10
C GLN A 117 19.73 -3.05 -15.17
N ALA A 118 19.30 -3.96 -14.28
CA ALA A 118 19.75 -5.34 -14.29
C ALA A 118 19.25 -6.11 -15.53
N ALA A 119 18.01 -5.87 -15.95
CA ALA A 119 17.43 -6.44 -17.17
C ALA A 119 18.16 -5.95 -18.42
N GLU A 120 18.47 -4.64 -18.51
CA GLU A 120 19.22 -4.04 -19.61
C GLU A 120 20.64 -4.64 -19.72
N LYS A 121 21.38 -4.69 -18.59
CA LYS A 121 22.74 -5.30 -18.56
C LYS A 121 22.74 -6.76 -18.95
N ALA A 122 21.66 -7.50 -18.70
CA ALA A 122 21.50 -8.90 -19.01
C ALA A 122 20.85 -9.15 -20.39
N GLU A 123 20.59 -8.09 -21.17
CA GLU A 123 19.89 -8.13 -22.47
C GLU A 123 18.56 -8.91 -22.41
N ARG A 124 17.79 -8.71 -21.34
CA ARG A 124 16.53 -9.42 -21.07
C ARG A 124 15.35 -8.47 -21.10
N SER A 125 14.16 -9.02 -21.43
CA SER A 125 12.92 -8.25 -21.33
C SER A 125 12.62 -7.91 -19.87
N PRO A 126 12.44 -6.61 -19.52
CA PRO A 126 12.09 -6.20 -18.16
C PRO A 126 10.76 -6.79 -17.66
N ALA A 127 9.85 -7.12 -18.56
CA ALA A 127 8.55 -7.69 -18.19
C ALA A 127 8.66 -9.02 -17.44
N LEU A 128 9.73 -9.79 -17.67
CA LEU A 128 9.96 -11.08 -17.01
C LEU A 128 10.28 -10.94 -15.51
N THR A 129 10.84 -9.81 -15.11
CA THR A 129 11.29 -9.57 -13.73
C THR A 129 10.38 -8.59 -13.00
N LEU A 130 9.87 -7.57 -13.68
CA LEU A 130 8.98 -6.58 -13.09
C LEU A 130 7.63 -7.16 -12.64
N MET A 131 7.09 -8.14 -13.37
CA MET A 131 5.82 -8.76 -12.99
C MET A 131 5.93 -9.55 -11.67
N PRO A 132 6.87 -10.48 -11.49
CA PRO A 132 7.12 -11.11 -10.19
C PRO A 132 7.44 -10.12 -9.08
N LEU A 133 8.20 -9.06 -9.38
CA LEU A 133 8.54 -8.00 -8.44
C LEU A 133 7.28 -7.29 -7.90
N SER A 134 6.35 -6.93 -8.78
CA SER A 134 5.10 -6.28 -8.40
C SER A 134 4.21 -7.18 -7.54
N PHE A 135 4.08 -8.46 -7.89
CA PHE A 135 3.33 -9.43 -7.07
C PHE A 135 3.97 -9.63 -5.69
N ALA A 136 5.29 -9.75 -5.64
CA ALA A 136 6.01 -9.88 -4.36
C ALA A 136 5.83 -8.65 -3.46
N SER A 137 5.83 -7.45 -4.05
CA SER A 137 5.53 -6.22 -3.32
C SER A 137 4.12 -6.24 -2.71
N ILE A 138 3.11 -6.65 -3.47
CA ILE A 138 1.73 -6.75 -2.98
C ILE A 138 1.62 -7.77 -1.85
N LEU A 139 2.16 -8.98 -2.06
CA LEU A 139 2.13 -10.05 -1.05
C LEU A 139 2.90 -9.64 0.22
N GLY A 140 4.05 -9.00 0.08
CA GLY A 140 4.82 -8.48 1.21
C GLY A 140 4.05 -7.43 2.01
N GLY A 141 3.32 -6.55 1.34
CA GLY A 141 2.47 -5.54 1.97
C GLY A 141 1.29 -6.13 2.77
N MET A 142 0.91 -7.38 2.50
CA MET A 142 -0.15 -8.07 3.24
C MET A 142 0.35 -8.72 4.55
N ILE A 143 1.66 -8.84 4.75
CA ILE A 143 2.23 -9.53 5.91
C ILE A 143 2.04 -8.73 7.21
N THR A 144 2.13 -7.41 7.13
CA THR A 144 2.07 -6.52 8.30
C THR A 144 0.95 -5.50 8.20
N LEU A 145 0.56 -4.95 9.34
CA LEU A 145 -0.45 -3.87 9.40
C LEU A 145 -0.04 -2.63 8.63
N ILE A 146 1.26 -2.29 8.66
CA ILE A 146 1.78 -1.06 8.07
C ILE A 146 2.12 -1.18 6.59
N GLY A 147 2.18 -2.40 6.05
CA GLY A 147 2.58 -2.66 4.66
C GLY A 147 1.60 -2.08 3.63
N THR A 148 0.31 -1.97 3.97
CA THR A 148 -0.66 -1.30 3.11
C THR A 148 -1.80 -0.67 3.91
N PRO A 149 -2.29 0.53 3.54
CA PRO A 149 -3.35 1.24 4.26
C PRO A 149 -4.63 0.42 4.52
N PRO A 150 -5.14 -0.40 3.58
CA PRO A 150 -6.31 -1.24 3.83
C PRO A 150 -6.19 -2.16 5.04
N ASN A 151 -5.00 -2.68 5.35
CA ASN A 151 -4.77 -3.53 6.50
C ASN A 151 -5.08 -2.80 7.82
N ILE A 152 -4.68 -1.52 7.92
CA ILE A 152 -4.93 -0.69 9.10
C ILE A 152 -6.42 -0.43 9.25
N VAL A 153 -7.13 -0.12 8.16
CA VAL A 153 -8.57 0.13 8.17
C VAL A 153 -9.32 -1.12 8.67
N ILE A 154 -9.00 -2.29 8.12
CA ILE A 154 -9.64 -3.56 8.52
C ILE A 154 -9.31 -3.90 9.98
N ALA A 155 -8.07 -3.71 10.41
CA ALA A 155 -7.65 -3.98 11.77
C ALA A 155 -8.36 -3.08 12.78
N THR A 156 -8.53 -1.80 12.47
CA THR A 156 -9.28 -0.85 13.32
C THR A 156 -10.74 -1.25 13.40
N PHE A 157 -11.37 -1.55 12.25
CA PHE A 157 -12.76 -2.00 12.21
C PHE A 157 -12.97 -3.30 13.01
N ARG A 158 -12.05 -4.26 12.92
CA ARG A 158 -12.11 -5.49 13.73
C ARG A 158 -12.01 -5.16 15.21
N GLY A 159 -11.10 -4.27 15.60
CA GLY A 159 -10.94 -3.82 16.97
C GLY A 159 -12.23 -3.22 17.56
N GLU A 160 -12.93 -2.40 16.77
CA GLU A 160 -14.20 -1.80 17.15
C GLU A 160 -15.34 -2.81 17.21
N ALA A 161 -15.42 -3.73 16.24
CA ALA A 161 -16.51 -4.69 16.12
C ALA A 161 -16.38 -5.89 17.08
N LEU A 162 -15.16 -6.39 17.31
CA LEU A 162 -14.89 -7.62 18.06
C LEU A 162 -14.09 -7.38 19.36
N GLY A 163 -13.65 -6.15 19.62
CA GLY A 163 -12.83 -5.83 20.80
C GLY A 163 -11.38 -6.36 20.75
N ALA A 164 -10.98 -6.99 19.64
CA ALA A 164 -9.67 -7.59 19.46
C ALA A 164 -9.08 -7.18 18.09
N PRO A 165 -8.20 -6.17 18.03
CA PRO A 165 -7.52 -5.79 16.80
C PRO A 165 -6.52 -6.87 16.38
N TYR A 166 -6.14 -6.88 15.09
CA TYR A 166 -5.03 -7.70 14.63
C TYR A 166 -3.71 -7.26 15.28
N THR A 167 -2.81 -8.21 15.46
CA THR A 167 -1.42 -7.94 15.83
C THR A 167 -0.64 -7.32 14.64
N CYS A 168 0.59 -6.88 14.86
CA CYS A 168 1.42 -6.31 13.79
C CYS A 168 1.62 -7.27 12.62
N LEU A 169 1.66 -8.57 12.88
CA LEU A 169 1.70 -9.62 11.86
C LEU A 169 0.28 -10.14 11.65
N LEU A 170 -0.31 -9.84 10.50
CA LEU A 170 -1.71 -10.18 10.18
C LEU A 170 -2.02 -11.67 10.13
N TYR A 171 -1.02 -12.52 9.90
CA TYR A 171 -1.23 -13.94 9.60
C TYR A 171 -0.70 -14.93 10.63
N THR A 172 -0.18 -14.50 11.78
CA THR A 172 0.64 -15.42 12.61
C THR A 172 -0.06 -16.11 13.75
N SER A 173 -1.26 -15.74 14.17
CA SER A 173 -1.91 -16.41 15.27
C SER A 173 -3.33 -16.90 15.00
N ASP A 174 -4.09 -16.21 14.17
CA ASP A 174 -5.52 -16.53 14.00
C ASP A 174 -5.80 -17.61 12.94
N ALA A 175 -4.87 -17.90 12.03
CA ALA A 175 -5.06 -18.93 11.01
C ALA A 175 -4.73 -20.35 11.50
N ALA A 176 -4.13 -20.48 12.68
CA ALA A 176 -3.80 -21.76 13.29
C ALA A 176 -4.84 -22.24 14.34
N ASP A 177 -5.73 -21.34 14.77
CA ASP A 177 -6.73 -21.62 15.82
C ASP A 177 -8.16 -21.78 15.27
N GLU A 178 -8.38 -21.61 13.96
CA GLU A 178 -9.61 -21.96 13.23
C GLU A 178 -9.42 -23.23 12.38
#